data_84e6273cf369ba7bb5f127b367496e25
#
_entry.id   84e6273cf369ba7bb5f127b367496e25
#
_cell.length_a   1.000
_cell.length_b   1.000
_cell.length_c   1.000
_cell.angle_alpha   90.00
_cell.angle_beta   90.00
_cell.angle_gamma   90.00
#
_symmetry.space_group_name_H-M   'P 1'
#
loop_
_entity.id
_entity.type
_entity.pdbx_description
1 polymer ?
#
loop_
_entity_poly.entity_id
_entity_poly.type
_entity_poly.pdbx_seq_one_letter_code
_entity_poly.pdbx_strand_id
1 'polypeptide(L)'
;TEERLQREAAYQWWGQTVGLKSFDDAWLSQGLAEWSAYELRESKLNAAQLDNLRREQLEKALTFEQTVSLARAPSTLDDQSTAYQYVMYGKGAMVYNLLRQTLGAQKFNQLLRNLLQQYRGKAVSIDDFEKLASQMAGNNMRYFFARWVEGTGVPEFTLDYQIIRTRGGKFIARGTVKQNYENLRLPLELKLRAEGESNLQPVTIQIDETSADFNLESTGKPLEVIIDPNYKLLRISEDLRVSAIARRGIEQFKDGNYAEAQQQFEAALKLDRSNSWIYYH
;
A
#
# COMPACT_ATOMS: atom_id res chain seq x y z
N THR A 1 1.52 0.71 23.14
CA THR A 1 1.02 1.86 22.35
C THR A 1 -0.47 1.69 22.07
N GLU A 2 -1.20 2.78 21.84
CA GLU A 2 -2.62 2.75 21.46
C GLU A 2 -2.87 1.92 20.17
N GLU A 3 -1.99 2.04 19.20
CA GLU A 3 -1.99 1.26 17.95
C GLU A 3 -2.03 -0.24 18.23
N ARG A 4 -1.16 -0.73 19.12
CA ARG A 4 -1.14 -2.14 19.52
C ARG A 4 -2.44 -2.57 20.18
N LEU A 5 -3.00 -1.76 21.07
CA LEU A 5 -4.27 -2.08 21.74
C LEU A 5 -5.43 -2.18 20.74
N GLN A 6 -5.49 -1.28 19.76
CA GLN A 6 -6.52 -1.31 18.72
C GLN A 6 -6.40 -2.56 17.85
N ARG A 7 -5.18 -2.96 17.46
CA ARG A 7 -4.92 -4.19 16.73
C ARG A 7 -5.31 -5.44 17.54
N GLU A 8 -4.90 -5.53 18.80
CA GLU A 8 -5.24 -6.65 19.66
C GLU A 8 -6.76 -6.76 19.89
N ALA A 9 -7.47 -5.61 19.99
CA ALA A 9 -8.92 -5.60 20.05
C ALA A 9 -9.54 -6.16 18.75
N ALA A 10 -9.04 -5.74 17.58
CA ALA A 10 -9.52 -6.25 16.30
C ALA A 10 -9.24 -7.76 16.11
N TYR A 11 -8.20 -8.28 16.74
CA TYR A 11 -7.86 -9.69 16.70
C TYR A 11 -8.94 -10.61 17.28
N GLN A 12 -9.87 -10.08 18.13
CA GLN A 12 -11.01 -10.82 18.65
C GLN A 12 -11.93 -11.32 17.51
N TRP A 13 -12.04 -10.58 16.43
CA TRP A 13 -12.80 -10.98 15.24
C TRP A 13 -11.96 -11.81 14.28
N TRP A 14 -10.74 -11.35 13.97
CA TRP A 14 -9.93 -11.88 12.87
C TRP A 14 -9.02 -13.04 13.26
N GLY A 15 -8.79 -13.28 14.55
CA GLY A 15 -7.95 -14.36 15.05
C GLY A 15 -8.64 -15.30 16.03
N GLN A 16 -9.69 -14.81 16.76
CA GLN A 16 -10.41 -15.63 17.74
C GLN A 16 -11.73 -16.18 17.19
N THR A 17 -12.44 -15.37 16.39
CA THR A 17 -13.74 -15.78 15.82
C THR A 17 -13.57 -16.68 14.60
N VAL A 18 -12.56 -16.40 13.76
CA VAL A 18 -12.19 -17.18 12.58
C VAL A 18 -10.79 -17.77 12.82
N GLY A 19 -10.66 -19.09 12.78
CA GLY A 19 -9.37 -19.78 12.89
C GLY A 19 -8.64 -19.83 11.55
N LEU A 20 -7.35 -20.19 11.57
CA LEU A 20 -6.53 -20.40 10.39
C LEU A 20 -6.32 -21.91 10.14
N LYS A 21 -6.27 -22.33 8.88
CA LYS A 21 -5.99 -23.72 8.53
C LYS A 21 -4.53 -24.09 8.75
N SER A 22 -3.63 -23.13 8.53
CA SER A 22 -2.20 -23.29 8.73
C SER A 22 -1.58 -22.00 9.27
N PHE A 23 -0.34 -22.09 9.73
CA PHE A 23 0.44 -20.91 10.12
C PHE A 23 0.73 -20.00 8.92
N ASP A 24 0.88 -20.56 7.72
CA ASP A 24 1.10 -19.78 6.48
C ASP A 24 -0.10 -18.90 6.11
N ASP A 25 -1.28 -19.16 6.68
CA ASP A 25 -2.48 -18.34 6.51
C ASP A 25 -2.52 -17.12 7.45
N ALA A 26 -1.49 -16.88 8.27
CA ALA A 26 -1.47 -15.87 9.34
C ALA A 26 -1.78 -14.44 8.87
N TRP A 27 -1.46 -14.11 7.61
CA TRP A 27 -1.82 -12.83 7.02
C TRP A 27 -3.33 -12.51 7.12
N LEU A 28 -4.19 -13.54 6.99
CA LEU A 28 -5.65 -13.37 7.05
C LEU A 28 -6.12 -12.75 8.37
N SER A 29 -5.49 -13.11 9.47
CA SER A 29 -5.84 -12.56 10.79
C SER A 29 -4.99 -11.33 11.15
N GLN A 30 -3.69 -11.41 11.01
CA GLN A 30 -2.75 -10.35 11.42
C GLN A 30 -2.89 -9.10 10.57
N GLY A 31 -2.95 -9.27 9.25
CA GLY A 31 -3.17 -8.16 8.31
C GLY A 31 -4.52 -7.49 8.48
N LEU A 32 -5.61 -8.27 8.70
CA LEU A 32 -6.95 -7.70 8.95
C LEU A 32 -7.02 -6.97 10.29
N ALA A 33 -6.37 -7.47 11.33
CA ALA A 33 -6.34 -6.81 12.62
C ALA A 33 -5.64 -5.45 12.53
N GLU A 34 -4.49 -5.39 11.87
CA GLU A 34 -3.76 -4.13 11.65
C GLU A 34 -4.54 -3.18 10.72
N TRP A 35 -5.12 -3.69 9.62
CA TRP A 35 -5.96 -2.89 8.74
C TRP A 35 -7.15 -2.27 9.48
N SER A 36 -7.81 -3.02 10.37
CA SER A 36 -8.94 -2.53 11.16
C SER A 36 -8.51 -1.43 12.15
N ALA A 37 -7.36 -1.60 12.78
CA ALA A 37 -6.78 -0.57 13.65
C ALA A 37 -6.39 0.69 12.86
N TYR A 38 -5.87 0.51 11.66
CA TYR A 38 -5.52 1.59 10.75
C TYR A 38 -6.77 2.39 10.31
N GLU A 39 -7.85 1.72 9.87
CA GLU A 39 -9.13 2.36 9.51
C GLU A 39 -9.74 3.14 10.69
N LEU A 40 -9.65 2.58 11.91
CA LEU A 40 -10.11 3.28 13.11
C LEU A 40 -9.28 4.56 13.38
N ARG A 41 -7.98 4.52 13.16
CA ARG A 41 -7.12 5.71 13.29
C ARG A 41 -7.47 6.76 12.23
N GLU A 42 -7.60 6.36 10.95
CA GLU A 42 -7.98 7.26 9.87
C GLU A 42 -9.27 8.02 10.18
N SER A 43 -10.27 7.35 10.77
CA SER A 43 -11.58 7.94 11.05
C SER A 43 -11.55 9.10 12.07
N LYS A 44 -10.46 9.26 12.81
CA LYS A 44 -10.29 10.27 13.87
C LYS A 44 -9.42 11.45 13.45
N LEU A 45 -8.82 11.42 12.25
CA LEU A 45 -7.78 12.37 11.84
C LEU A 45 -8.31 13.41 10.86
N ASN A 46 -7.71 14.60 10.85
CA ASN A 46 -7.91 15.60 9.82
C ASN A 46 -7.07 15.30 8.56
N ALA A 47 -7.28 16.02 7.46
CA ALA A 47 -6.64 15.74 6.17
C ALA A 47 -5.11 15.70 6.23
N ALA A 48 -4.46 16.65 6.91
CA ALA A 48 -2.99 16.69 7.00
C ALA A 48 -2.43 15.54 7.83
N GLN A 49 -3.14 15.15 8.90
CA GLN A 49 -2.77 13.99 9.72
C GLN A 49 -2.99 12.67 8.96
N LEU A 50 -4.03 12.59 8.11
CA LEU A 50 -4.29 11.45 7.24
C LEU A 50 -3.16 11.23 6.25
N ASP A 51 -2.68 12.29 5.60
CA ASP A 51 -1.59 12.19 4.64
C ASP A 51 -0.31 11.64 5.30
N ASN A 52 0.02 12.14 6.49
CA ASN A 52 1.17 11.65 7.25
C ASN A 52 0.99 10.17 7.66
N LEU A 53 -0.17 9.80 8.19
CA LEU A 53 -0.46 8.41 8.58
C LEU A 53 -0.35 7.45 7.39
N ARG A 54 -0.93 7.81 6.25
CA ARG A 54 -0.94 6.99 5.04
C ARG A 54 0.46 6.83 4.45
N ARG A 55 1.22 7.92 4.40
CA ARG A 55 2.61 7.88 3.98
C ARG A 55 3.45 6.99 4.89
N GLU A 56 3.32 7.14 6.21
CA GLU A 56 4.03 6.31 7.18
C GLU A 56 3.67 4.83 7.03
N GLN A 57 2.40 4.50 6.83
CA GLN A 57 1.94 3.13 6.61
C GLN A 57 2.52 2.53 5.32
N LEU A 58 2.57 3.31 4.23
CA LEU A 58 3.18 2.89 2.98
C LEU A 58 4.70 2.67 3.15
N GLU A 59 5.40 3.57 3.82
CA GLU A 59 6.84 3.42 4.11
C GLU A 59 7.11 2.18 4.96
N LYS A 60 6.30 1.91 5.99
CA LYS A 60 6.38 0.66 6.76
C LYS A 60 6.21 -0.56 5.85
N ALA A 61 5.17 -0.57 5.01
CA ALA A 61 4.92 -1.69 4.11
C ALA A 61 6.08 -1.96 3.13
N LEU A 62 6.79 -0.91 2.70
CA LEU A 62 7.91 -1.00 1.77
C LEU A 62 9.24 -1.42 2.42
N THR A 63 9.40 -1.22 3.73
CA THR A 63 10.69 -1.38 4.43
C THR A 63 11.30 -2.77 4.24
N PHE A 64 10.52 -3.84 4.37
CA PHE A 64 10.95 -5.24 4.19
C PHE A 64 10.17 -5.98 3.09
N GLU A 65 9.49 -5.24 2.21
CA GLU A 65 8.59 -5.79 1.19
C GLU A 65 9.25 -6.82 0.28
N GLN A 66 10.51 -6.58 -0.12
CA GLN A 66 11.25 -7.45 -1.01
C GLN A 66 11.86 -8.68 -0.32
N THR A 67 11.83 -8.75 1.01
CA THR A 67 12.47 -9.82 1.77
C THR A 67 11.74 -11.15 1.57
N VAL A 68 10.41 -11.14 1.69
CA VAL A 68 9.57 -12.33 1.59
C VAL A 68 8.12 -11.96 1.28
N SER A 69 7.37 -12.86 0.66
CA SER A 69 5.93 -12.68 0.43
C SER A 69 5.12 -12.90 1.71
N LEU A 70 3.88 -12.38 1.74
CA LEU A 70 2.97 -12.56 2.88
C LEU A 70 2.68 -14.04 3.17
N ALA A 71 2.48 -14.86 2.12
CA ALA A 71 2.23 -16.29 2.26
C ALA A 71 3.44 -17.09 2.77
N ARG A 72 4.67 -16.56 2.61
CA ARG A 72 5.89 -17.24 3.03
C ARG A 72 6.50 -16.69 4.32
N ALA A 73 6.10 -15.49 4.73
CA ALA A 73 6.67 -14.84 5.91
C ALA A 73 6.55 -15.70 7.18
N PRO A 74 5.40 -16.36 7.47
CA PRO A 74 5.26 -17.16 8.67
C PRO A 74 6.22 -18.35 8.76
N SER A 75 6.53 -19.00 7.64
CA SER A 75 7.45 -20.14 7.58
C SER A 75 8.92 -19.76 7.38
N THR A 76 9.22 -18.48 7.10
CA THR A 76 10.57 -18.02 6.72
C THR A 76 11.20 -17.10 7.76
N LEU A 77 10.41 -16.25 8.41
CA LEU A 77 10.86 -15.25 9.37
C LEU A 77 10.49 -15.66 10.80
N ASP A 78 11.33 -15.29 11.74
CA ASP A 78 11.00 -15.31 13.17
C ASP A 78 9.86 -14.33 13.44
N ASP A 79 8.79 -14.77 14.08
CA ASP A 79 7.58 -13.99 14.37
C ASP A 79 7.83 -12.81 15.32
N GLN A 80 8.94 -12.82 16.07
CA GLN A 80 9.39 -11.73 16.91
C GLN A 80 10.28 -10.73 16.15
N SER A 81 10.73 -11.07 14.94
CA SER A 81 11.60 -10.20 14.18
C SER A 81 10.89 -8.94 13.68
N THR A 82 11.65 -7.85 13.58
CA THR A 82 11.18 -6.59 12.99
C THR A 82 10.72 -6.80 11.55
N ALA A 83 11.42 -7.61 10.76
CA ALA A 83 11.05 -7.92 9.38
C ALA A 83 9.68 -8.61 9.29
N TYR A 84 9.40 -9.57 10.16
CA TYR A 84 8.07 -10.22 10.23
C TYR A 84 6.97 -9.20 10.51
N GLN A 85 7.16 -8.35 11.50
CA GLN A 85 6.15 -7.36 11.88
C GLN A 85 5.86 -6.37 10.74
N TYR A 86 6.87 -5.91 10.03
CA TYR A 86 6.70 -5.00 8.90
C TYR A 86 6.03 -5.66 7.70
N VAL A 87 6.34 -6.92 7.42
CA VAL A 87 5.69 -7.68 6.35
C VAL A 87 4.24 -8.01 6.72
N MET A 88 4.01 -8.65 7.85
CA MET A 88 2.69 -9.17 8.19
C MET A 88 1.69 -8.07 8.56
N TYR A 89 2.11 -7.08 9.33
CA TYR A 89 1.24 -5.95 9.70
C TYR A 89 1.33 -4.81 8.69
N GLY A 90 2.53 -4.34 8.34
CA GLY A 90 2.71 -3.21 7.44
C GLY A 90 2.21 -3.49 6.02
N LYS A 91 2.86 -4.42 5.30
CA LYS A 91 2.43 -4.84 3.96
C LYS A 91 1.05 -5.49 4.00
N GLY A 92 0.78 -6.34 5.00
CA GLY A 92 -0.51 -7.04 5.13
C GLY A 92 -1.71 -6.10 5.17
N ALA A 93 -1.67 -5.04 5.96
CA ALA A 93 -2.73 -4.04 6.02
C ALA A 93 -2.88 -3.27 4.69
N MET A 94 -1.76 -2.92 4.05
CA MET A 94 -1.79 -2.25 2.74
C MET A 94 -2.41 -3.14 1.64
N VAL A 95 -2.19 -4.46 1.68
CA VAL A 95 -2.82 -5.38 0.73
C VAL A 95 -4.34 -5.46 0.94
N TYR A 96 -4.83 -5.39 2.18
CA TYR A 96 -6.28 -5.25 2.43
C TYR A 96 -6.82 -3.92 1.93
N ASN A 97 -6.07 -2.83 2.06
CA ASN A 97 -6.47 -1.55 1.48
C ASN A 97 -6.55 -1.62 -0.04
N LEU A 98 -5.57 -2.25 -0.71
CA LEU A 98 -5.61 -2.50 -2.15
C LEU A 98 -6.81 -3.35 -2.57
N LEU A 99 -7.13 -4.40 -1.82
CA LEU A 99 -8.30 -5.24 -2.09
C LEU A 99 -9.60 -4.43 -1.98
N ARG A 100 -9.68 -3.55 -0.96
CA ARG A 100 -10.81 -2.61 -0.82
C ARG A 100 -10.91 -1.64 -1.99
N GLN A 101 -9.79 -1.08 -2.48
CA GLN A 101 -9.78 -0.22 -3.67
C GLN A 101 -10.23 -0.99 -4.93
N THR A 102 -9.78 -2.24 -5.09
CA THR A 102 -10.11 -3.08 -6.24
C THR A 102 -11.58 -3.50 -6.26
N LEU A 103 -12.14 -3.90 -5.12
CA LEU A 103 -13.54 -4.34 -5.00
C LEU A 103 -14.55 -3.19 -4.86
N GLY A 104 -14.09 -2.06 -4.36
CA GLY A 104 -14.93 -1.00 -3.82
C GLY A 104 -15.39 -1.28 -2.39
N ALA A 105 -15.61 -0.23 -1.60
CA ALA A 105 -15.88 -0.33 -0.17
C ALA A 105 -17.10 -1.22 0.17
N GLN A 106 -18.18 -1.16 -0.63
CA GLN A 106 -19.39 -1.94 -0.38
C GLN A 106 -19.15 -3.45 -0.51
N LYS A 107 -18.53 -3.89 -1.62
CA LYS A 107 -18.22 -5.31 -1.85
C LYS A 107 -17.18 -5.82 -0.87
N PHE A 108 -16.18 -5.02 -0.54
CA PHE A 108 -15.18 -5.37 0.45
C PHE A 108 -15.79 -5.59 1.84
N ASN A 109 -16.66 -4.68 2.29
CA ASN A 109 -17.37 -4.86 3.56
C ASN A 109 -18.26 -6.11 3.55
N GLN A 110 -18.89 -6.44 2.42
CA GLN A 110 -19.65 -7.67 2.28
C GLN A 110 -18.75 -8.91 2.30
N LEU A 111 -17.57 -8.87 1.70
CA LEU A 111 -16.56 -9.92 1.77
C LEU A 111 -16.19 -10.23 3.23
N LEU A 112 -15.91 -9.21 4.04
CA LEU A 112 -15.57 -9.39 5.45
C LEU A 112 -16.74 -9.95 6.27
N ARG A 113 -17.97 -9.52 6.00
CA ARG A 113 -19.17 -10.12 6.63
C ARG A 113 -19.34 -11.58 6.26
N ASN A 114 -19.16 -11.93 4.98
CA ASN A 114 -19.25 -13.31 4.51
C ASN A 114 -18.16 -14.18 5.13
N LEU A 115 -16.94 -13.67 5.26
CA LEU A 115 -15.85 -14.34 5.96
C LEU A 115 -16.25 -14.72 7.40
N LEU A 116 -16.74 -13.73 8.16
CA LEU A 116 -17.18 -13.95 9.54
C LEU A 116 -18.38 -14.92 9.64
N GLN A 117 -19.35 -14.81 8.73
CA GLN A 117 -20.55 -15.67 8.76
C GLN A 117 -20.25 -17.11 8.39
N GLN A 118 -19.42 -17.35 7.36
CA GLN A 118 -19.15 -18.69 6.86
C GLN A 118 -18.10 -19.45 7.68
N TYR A 119 -17.14 -18.70 8.26
CA TYR A 119 -16.00 -19.27 8.97
C TYR A 119 -16.01 -19.04 10.48
N ARG A 120 -17.11 -18.54 11.05
CA ARG A 120 -17.25 -18.42 12.50
C ARG A 120 -17.08 -19.79 13.19
N GLY A 121 -16.07 -19.88 14.07
CA GLY A 121 -15.71 -21.13 14.75
C GLY A 121 -15.09 -22.20 13.83
N LYS A 122 -14.67 -21.81 12.62
CA LYS A 122 -14.02 -22.69 11.64
C LYS A 122 -12.66 -22.09 11.23
N ALA A 123 -11.86 -22.92 10.56
CA ALA A 123 -10.59 -22.50 10.00
C ALA A 123 -10.73 -22.11 8.52
N VAL A 124 -10.04 -21.01 8.12
CA VAL A 124 -9.97 -20.47 6.75
C VAL A 124 -8.54 -20.52 6.25
N SER A 125 -8.35 -20.72 4.94
CA SER A 125 -7.06 -20.58 4.25
C SER A 125 -7.07 -19.37 3.31
N ILE A 126 -5.87 -18.97 2.83
CA ILE A 126 -5.71 -17.95 1.77
C ILE A 126 -6.53 -18.33 0.54
N ASP A 127 -6.53 -19.61 0.14
CA ASP A 127 -7.32 -20.10 -1.01
C ASP A 127 -8.84 -19.94 -0.80
N ASP A 128 -9.34 -20.19 0.42
CA ASP A 128 -10.75 -19.99 0.72
C ASP A 128 -11.12 -18.51 0.65
N PHE A 129 -10.25 -17.65 1.16
CA PHE A 129 -10.45 -16.19 1.11
C PHE A 129 -10.39 -15.67 -0.32
N GLU A 130 -9.46 -16.17 -1.17
CA GLU A 130 -9.39 -15.86 -2.60
C GLU A 130 -10.70 -16.23 -3.32
N LYS A 131 -11.29 -17.40 -3.01
CA LYS A 131 -12.59 -17.81 -3.56
C LYS A 131 -13.70 -16.85 -3.16
N LEU A 132 -13.76 -16.45 -1.88
CA LEU A 132 -14.74 -15.46 -1.41
C LEU A 132 -14.55 -14.11 -2.10
N ALA A 133 -13.31 -13.63 -2.23
CA ALA A 133 -12.99 -12.39 -2.92
C ALA A 133 -13.40 -12.45 -4.40
N SER A 134 -13.13 -13.56 -5.07
CA SER A 134 -13.52 -13.80 -6.47
C SER A 134 -15.04 -13.78 -6.66
N GLN A 135 -15.81 -14.37 -5.74
CA GLN A 135 -17.26 -14.31 -5.74
C GLN A 135 -17.77 -12.87 -5.60
N MET A 136 -17.18 -12.07 -4.70
CA MET A 136 -17.56 -10.67 -4.51
C MET A 136 -17.18 -9.79 -5.71
N ALA A 137 -16.03 -10.05 -6.32
CA ALA A 137 -15.58 -9.34 -7.53
C ALA A 137 -16.49 -9.64 -8.74
N GLY A 138 -17.00 -10.87 -8.85
CA GLY A 138 -17.68 -11.40 -10.01
C GLY A 138 -16.72 -11.90 -11.12
N ASN A 139 -15.44 -12.01 -10.80
CA ASN A 139 -14.39 -12.54 -11.67
C ASN A 139 -13.29 -13.21 -10.83
N ASN A 140 -12.38 -13.92 -11.50
CA ASN A 140 -11.26 -14.58 -10.82
C ASN A 140 -10.25 -13.55 -10.31
N MET A 141 -9.99 -13.56 -9.00
CA MET A 141 -9.04 -12.68 -8.32
C MET A 141 -7.64 -13.29 -8.14
N ARG A 142 -7.36 -14.46 -8.73
CA ARG A 142 -6.06 -15.15 -8.64
C ARG A 142 -4.88 -14.22 -8.97
N TYR A 143 -5.02 -13.33 -9.98
CA TYR A 143 -4.01 -12.35 -10.34
C TYR A 143 -3.64 -11.43 -9.17
N PHE A 144 -4.64 -11.04 -8.34
CA PHE A 144 -4.43 -10.18 -7.17
C PHE A 144 -3.64 -10.92 -6.07
N PHE A 145 -4.07 -12.14 -5.73
CA PHE A 145 -3.42 -12.93 -4.67
C PHE A 145 -2.02 -13.36 -5.07
N ALA A 146 -1.81 -13.83 -6.30
CA ALA A 146 -0.50 -14.16 -6.82
C ALA A 146 0.46 -12.96 -6.75
N ARG A 147 -0.02 -11.76 -7.06
CA ARG A 147 0.80 -10.55 -7.05
C ARG A 147 1.10 -10.06 -5.63
N TRP A 148 0.08 -9.90 -4.80
CA TRP A 148 0.20 -9.16 -3.56
C TRP A 148 0.43 -10.02 -2.33
N VAL A 149 -0.04 -11.28 -2.34
CA VAL A 149 0.06 -12.21 -1.21
C VAL A 149 1.22 -13.19 -1.40
N GLU A 150 1.37 -13.76 -2.59
CA GLU A 150 2.39 -14.78 -2.89
C GLU A 150 3.67 -14.20 -3.48
N GLY A 151 3.60 -13.00 -4.07
CA GLY A 151 4.73 -12.30 -4.68
C GLY A 151 5.38 -11.26 -3.78
N THR A 152 6.56 -10.80 -4.24
CA THR A 152 7.27 -9.63 -3.74
C THR A 152 7.45 -8.60 -4.86
N GLY A 153 7.93 -7.41 -4.50
CA GLY A 153 8.08 -6.28 -5.41
C GLY A 153 6.77 -5.50 -5.59
N VAL A 154 6.89 -4.22 -5.84
CA VAL A 154 5.77 -3.28 -5.96
C VAL A 154 5.89 -2.47 -7.24
N PRO A 155 4.79 -2.00 -7.83
CA PRO A 155 4.85 -1.22 -9.05
C PRO A 155 5.52 0.14 -8.83
N GLU A 156 6.22 0.58 -9.85
CA GLU A 156 6.73 1.93 -10.02
C GLU A 156 5.99 2.56 -11.20
N PHE A 157 5.48 3.78 -10.98
CA PHE A 157 4.74 4.52 -11.99
C PHE A 157 5.58 5.68 -12.50
N THR A 158 5.56 5.90 -13.80
CA THR A 158 6.18 7.05 -14.47
C THR A 158 5.16 7.80 -15.30
N LEU A 159 5.32 9.12 -15.41
CA LEU A 159 4.46 9.99 -16.19
C LEU A 159 5.24 10.55 -17.39
N ASP A 160 4.59 10.54 -18.54
CA ASP A 160 5.04 11.23 -19.74
C ASP A 160 3.87 12.09 -20.23
N TYR A 161 3.97 13.43 -20.10
CA TYR A 161 2.85 14.31 -20.41
C TYR A 161 3.31 15.69 -20.90
N GLN A 162 2.40 16.37 -21.58
CA GLN A 162 2.54 17.75 -22.04
C GLN A 162 1.41 18.61 -21.50
N ILE A 163 1.71 19.89 -21.35
CA ILE A 163 0.74 20.91 -20.96
C ILE A 163 0.31 21.68 -22.21
N ILE A 164 -0.99 21.65 -22.49
CA ILE A 164 -1.60 22.31 -23.64
C ILE A 164 -2.49 23.43 -23.14
N ARG A 165 -2.35 24.64 -23.69
CA ARG A 165 -3.27 25.76 -23.45
C ARG A 165 -4.37 25.76 -24.50
N THR A 166 -5.63 25.68 -24.06
CA THR A 166 -6.79 25.72 -24.95
C THR A 166 -7.09 27.12 -25.45
N ARG A 167 -7.84 27.26 -26.54
CA ARG A 167 -8.30 28.57 -27.04
C ARG A 167 -9.18 29.31 -26.03
N GLY A 168 -9.86 28.59 -25.13
CA GLY A 168 -10.66 29.15 -24.05
C GLY A 168 -9.88 29.57 -22.79
N GLY A 169 -8.54 29.53 -22.85
CA GLY A 169 -7.67 29.97 -21.75
C GLY A 169 -7.41 28.93 -20.67
N LYS A 170 -8.07 27.78 -20.69
CA LYS A 170 -7.82 26.65 -19.79
C LYS A 170 -6.52 25.91 -20.18
N PHE A 171 -6.01 25.14 -19.24
CA PHE A 171 -4.88 24.24 -19.46
C PHE A 171 -5.34 22.78 -19.37
N ILE A 172 -4.64 21.92 -20.09
CA ILE A 172 -4.82 20.47 -20.11
C ILE A 172 -3.45 19.83 -19.94
N ALA A 173 -3.27 19.04 -18.87
CA ALA A 173 -2.16 18.10 -18.76
C ALA A 173 -2.60 16.77 -19.38
N ARG A 174 -2.03 16.43 -20.52
CA ARG A 174 -2.38 15.23 -21.29
C ARG A 174 -1.16 14.36 -21.49
N GLY A 175 -1.31 13.06 -21.24
CA GLY A 175 -0.20 12.13 -21.37
C GLY A 175 -0.56 10.72 -21.00
N THR A 176 0.46 9.93 -20.72
CA THR A 176 0.38 8.52 -20.40
C THR A 176 1.08 8.26 -19.06
N VAL A 177 0.45 7.50 -18.20
CA VAL A 177 1.10 6.87 -17.06
C VAL A 177 1.56 5.47 -17.45
N LYS A 178 2.79 5.10 -17.13
CA LYS A 178 3.37 3.78 -17.37
C LYS A 178 3.67 3.10 -16.04
N GLN A 179 3.63 1.78 -16.02
CA GLN A 179 4.00 0.95 -14.89
C GLN A 179 4.88 -0.22 -15.35
N ASN A 180 5.66 -0.79 -14.44
CA ASN A 180 6.70 -1.77 -14.75
C ASN A 180 6.27 -3.24 -14.60
N TYR A 181 4.97 -3.53 -14.38
CA TYR A 181 4.45 -4.88 -14.26
C TYR A 181 3.44 -5.21 -15.35
N GLU A 182 3.57 -6.37 -15.96
CA GLU A 182 2.53 -6.93 -16.82
C GLU A 182 1.34 -7.41 -15.97
N ASN A 183 0.14 -7.30 -16.52
CA ASN A 183 -1.12 -7.77 -15.92
C ASN A 183 -1.49 -7.15 -14.56
N LEU A 184 -0.92 -6.01 -14.21
CA LEU A 184 -1.34 -5.27 -13.03
C LEU A 184 -2.60 -4.47 -13.36
N ARG A 185 -3.69 -4.77 -12.65
CA ARG A 185 -4.99 -4.09 -12.79
C ARG A 185 -5.33 -3.39 -11.49
N LEU A 186 -5.45 -2.06 -11.54
CA LEU A 186 -5.83 -1.27 -10.37
C LEU A 186 -6.39 0.10 -10.77
N PRO A 187 -7.24 0.70 -9.91
CA PRO A 187 -7.59 2.12 -10.01
C PRO A 187 -6.40 2.96 -9.53
N LEU A 188 -6.00 3.94 -10.33
CA LEU A 188 -4.93 4.88 -9.99
C LEU A 188 -5.48 6.30 -9.92
N GLU A 189 -5.28 6.97 -8.80
CA GLU A 189 -5.61 8.39 -8.65
C GLU A 189 -4.47 9.26 -9.17
N LEU A 190 -4.82 10.22 -10.02
CA LEU A 190 -3.93 11.30 -10.49
C LEU A 190 -4.51 12.64 -10.05
N LYS A 191 -3.67 13.52 -9.48
CA LYS A 191 -4.07 14.87 -9.09
C LYS A 191 -3.21 15.89 -9.81
N LEU A 192 -3.87 16.85 -10.46
CA LEU A 192 -3.18 18.02 -11.02
C LEU A 192 -2.99 19.07 -9.92
N ARG A 193 -1.78 19.57 -9.76
CA ARG A 193 -1.49 20.78 -8.99
C ARG A 193 -1.31 21.94 -9.98
N ALA A 194 -2.06 23.03 -9.78
CA ALA A 194 -2.04 24.18 -10.65
C ALA A 194 -2.00 25.49 -9.86
N GLU A 195 -1.48 26.55 -10.48
CA GLU A 195 -1.40 27.89 -9.88
C GLU A 195 -2.79 28.41 -9.53
N GLY A 196 -2.96 28.89 -8.29
CA GLY A 196 -4.23 29.47 -7.83
C GLY A 196 -5.37 28.48 -7.58
N GLU A 197 -5.16 27.17 -7.78
CA GLU A 197 -6.18 26.12 -7.60
C GLU A 197 -5.75 25.10 -6.55
N SER A 198 -6.04 25.39 -5.27
CA SER A 198 -5.69 24.48 -4.16
C SER A 198 -6.59 23.24 -4.04
N ASN A 199 -7.80 23.26 -4.65
CA ASN A 199 -8.87 22.29 -4.40
C ASN A 199 -9.18 21.36 -5.59
N LEU A 200 -8.26 21.19 -6.55
CA LEU A 200 -8.45 20.24 -7.63
C LEU A 200 -8.56 18.83 -7.07
N GLN A 201 -9.64 18.13 -7.46
CA GLN A 201 -9.87 16.77 -6.99
C GLN A 201 -9.05 15.77 -7.80
N PRO A 202 -8.60 14.67 -7.18
CA PRO A 202 -8.00 13.57 -7.91
C PRO A 202 -8.97 12.96 -8.93
N VAL A 203 -8.43 12.57 -10.08
CA VAL A 203 -9.16 11.81 -11.11
C VAL A 203 -8.66 10.38 -11.06
N THR A 204 -9.59 9.42 -11.01
CA THR A 204 -9.27 7.99 -11.04
C THR A 204 -9.25 7.49 -12.47
N ILE A 205 -8.16 6.87 -12.88
CA ILE A 205 -8.02 6.14 -14.13
C ILE A 205 -7.85 4.65 -13.85
N GLN A 206 -8.22 3.80 -14.79
CA GLN A 206 -7.97 2.35 -14.70
C GLN A 206 -6.68 2.03 -15.45
N ILE A 207 -5.78 1.33 -14.78
CA ILE A 207 -4.63 0.70 -15.41
C ILE A 207 -4.92 -0.79 -15.50
N ASP A 208 -5.08 -1.28 -16.73
CA ASP A 208 -5.36 -2.68 -17.04
C ASP A 208 -4.16 -3.39 -17.69
N GLU A 209 -3.19 -2.61 -18.16
CA GLU A 209 -1.98 -3.04 -18.85
C GLU A 209 -0.77 -2.25 -18.34
N THR A 210 0.30 -2.20 -19.11
CA THR A 210 1.54 -1.49 -18.75
C THR A 210 1.43 0.02 -18.83
N SER A 211 0.35 0.57 -19.39
CA SER A 211 0.13 2.01 -19.50
C SER A 211 -1.35 2.36 -19.60
N ALA A 212 -1.67 3.61 -19.23
CA ALA A 212 -2.99 4.21 -19.41
C ALA A 212 -2.85 5.71 -19.75
N ASP A 213 -3.71 6.19 -20.66
CA ASP A 213 -3.75 7.60 -21.00
C ASP A 213 -4.56 8.40 -19.97
N PHE A 214 -4.18 9.65 -19.79
CA PHE A 214 -4.92 10.58 -18.94
C PHE A 214 -5.05 11.97 -19.54
N ASN A 215 -6.05 12.71 -19.05
CA ASN A 215 -6.35 14.08 -19.45
C ASN A 215 -6.89 14.82 -18.23
N LEU A 216 -6.15 15.80 -17.72
CA LEU A 216 -6.49 16.57 -16.52
C LEU A 216 -6.58 18.05 -16.88
N GLU A 217 -7.70 18.69 -16.56
CA GLU A 217 -7.96 20.11 -16.86
C GLU A 217 -7.75 21.00 -15.64
N SER A 218 -7.30 22.24 -15.89
CA SER A 218 -7.22 23.32 -14.91
C SER A 218 -7.48 24.68 -15.56
N THR A 219 -7.85 25.66 -14.73
CA THR A 219 -7.91 27.07 -15.14
C THR A 219 -6.57 27.75 -14.88
N GLY A 220 -5.90 27.41 -13.78
CA GLY A 220 -4.54 27.83 -13.47
C GLY A 220 -3.49 27.05 -14.24
N LYS A 221 -2.29 27.60 -14.36
CA LYS A 221 -1.18 26.94 -15.04
C LYS A 221 -0.76 25.67 -14.27
N PRO A 222 -0.73 24.49 -14.92
CA PRO A 222 -0.26 23.27 -14.30
C PRO A 222 1.18 23.36 -13.79
N LEU A 223 1.41 22.88 -12.59
CA LEU A 223 2.72 22.81 -11.95
C LEU A 223 3.27 21.38 -12.01
N GLU A 224 2.43 20.38 -11.64
CA GLU A 224 2.78 18.97 -11.68
C GLU A 224 1.55 18.06 -11.69
N VAL A 225 1.72 16.82 -12.14
CA VAL A 225 0.77 15.74 -11.97
C VAL A 225 1.29 14.79 -10.88
N ILE A 226 0.51 14.61 -9.83
CA ILE A 226 0.84 13.77 -8.67
C ILE A 226 0.17 12.42 -8.81
N ILE A 227 0.95 11.35 -8.71
CA ILE A 227 0.47 9.96 -8.72
C ILE A 227 0.10 9.57 -7.29
N ASP A 228 -1.10 8.97 -7.13
CA ASP A 228 -1.58 8.45 -5.85
C ASP A 228 -1.40 9.47 -4.70
N PRO A 229 -2.04 10.65 -4.81
CA PRO A 229 -1.83 11.76 -3.89
C PRO A 229 -2.22 11.44 -2.44
N ASN A 230 -3.02 10.38 -2.26
CA ASN A 230 -3.54 9.97 -0.95
C ASN A 230 -2.85 8.71 -0.39
N TYR A 231 -1.75 8.24 -0.99
CA TYR A 231 -0.98 7.06 -0.55
C TYR A 231 -1.84 5.80 -0.35
N LYS A 232 -2.78 5.55 -1.25
CA LYS A 232 -3.69 4.40 -1.19
C LYS A 232 -3.12 3.12 -1.78
N LEU A 233 -2.08 3.23 -2.62
CA LEU A 233 -1.50 2.12 -3.35
C LEU A 233 -0.19 1.67 -2.71
N LEU A 234 0.03 0.35 -2.69
CA LEU A 234 1.34 -0.22 -2.40
C LEU A 234 2.22 -0.09 -3.65
N ARG A 235 2.98 0.99 -3.73
CA ARG A 235 3.83 1.38 -4.84
C ARG A 235 5.15 1.95 -4.37
N ILE A 236 6.13 2.02 -5.26
CA ILE A 236 7.40 2.70 -5.00
C ILE A 236 7.53 3.94 -5.89
N SER A 237 8.26 4.91 -5.39
CA SER A 237 8.80 6.08 -6.09
C SER A 237 10.21 6.32 -5.54
N GLU A 238 10.96 7.22 -6.15
CA GLU A 238 12.35 7.47 -5.73
C GLU A 238 12.44 7.91 -4.26
N ASP A 239 11.59 8.86 -3.84
CA ASP A 239 11.52 9.34 -2.45
C ASP A 239 11.10 8.24 -1.45
N LEU A 240 10.12 7.42 -1.81
CA LEU A 240 9.69 6.29 -0.99
C LEU A 240 10.76 5.19 -0.91
N ARG A 241 11.52 4.98 -1.98
CA ARG A 241 12.66 4.05 -1.99
C ARG A 241 13.74 4.48 -1.01
N VAL A 242 14.11 5.77 -1.03
CA VAL A 242 15.07 6.34 -0.08
C VAL A 242 14.57 6.19 1.37
N SER A 243 13.32 6.57 1.63
CA SER A 243 12.70 6.45 2.95
C SER A 243 12.65 5.00 3.46
N ALA A 244 12.29 4.04 2.60
CA ALA A 244 12.21 2.62 2.98
C ALA A 244 13.58 2.04 3.31
N ILE A 245 14.62 2.36 2.52
CA ILE A 245 15.99 1.91 2.77
C ILE A 245 16.52 2.52 4.08
N ALA A 246 16.33 3.82 4.28
CA ALA A 246 16.77 4.50 5.49
C ALA A 246 16.05 3.97 6.75
N ARG A 247 14.74 3.73 6.66
CA ARG A 247 13.97 3.09 7.75
C ARG A 247 14.49 1.69 8.07
N ARG A 248 14.84 0.89 7.05
CA ARG A 248 15.46 -0.42 7.26
C ARG A 248 16.78 -0.30 8.02
N GLY A 249 17.61 0.69 7.68
CA GLY A 249 18.85 1.00 8.41
C GLY A 249 18.59 1.31 9.88
N ILE A 250 17.58 2.11 10.19
CA ILE A 250 17.19 2.43 11.57
C ILE A 250 16.76 1.17 12.34
N GLU A 251 15.95 0.31 11.73
CA GLU A 251 15.51 -0.92 12.39
C GLU A 251 16.68 -1.88 12.62
N GLN A 252 17.58 -2.06 11.64
CA GLN A 252 18.80 -2.84 11.82
C GLN A 252 19.70 -2.27 12.94
N PHE A 253 19.79 -0.94 13.03
CA PHE A 253 20.55 -0.30 14.12
C PHE A 253 19.93 -0.58 15.49
N LYS A 254 18.59 -0.50 15.63
CA LYS A 254 17.88 -0.82 16.87
C LYS A 254 18.04 -2.29 17.28
N ASP A 255 18.10 -3.19 16.30
CA ASP A 255 18.30 -4.62 16.50
C ASP A 255 19.79 -4.99 16.79
N GLY A 256 20.70 -3.99 16.79
CA GLY A 256 22.13 -4.18 17.06
C GLY A 256 22.95 -4.63 15.84
N ASN A 257 22.35 -4.69 14.65
CA ASN A 257 22.97 -5.09 13.39
C ASN A 257 23.64 -3.87 12.71
N TYR A 258 24.69 -3.34 13.33
CA TYR A 258 25.30 -2.04 12.95
C TYR A 258 25.93 -2.04 11.55
N ALA A 259 26.52 -3.15 11.13
CA ALA A 259 27.14 -3.27 9.79
C ALA A 259 26.07 -3.22 8.69
N GLU A 260 24.96 -3.92 8.88
CA GLU A 260 23.82 -3.94 7.98
C GLU A 260 23.14 -2.55 7.96
N ALA A 261 23.00 -1.92 9.12
CA ALA A 261 22.45 -0.56 9.24
C ALA A 261 23.29 0.44 8.41
N GLN A 262 24.62 0.40 8.56
CA GLN A 262 25.53 1.25 7.79
C GLN A 262 25.37 1.03 6.28
N GLN A 263 25.29 -0.22 5.82
CA GLN A 263 25.08 -0.53 4.40
C GLN A 263 23.76 0.06 3.88
N GLN A 264 22.68 0.03 4.68
CA GLN A 264 21.39 0.62 4.29
C GLN A 264 21.49 2.15 4.20
N PHE A 265 22.13 2.82 5.17
CA PHE A 265 22.31 4.27 5.11
C PHE A 265 23.18 4.70 3.92
N GLU A 266 24.28 4.01 3.66
CA GLU A 266 25.10 4.26 2.48
C GLU A 266 24.34 4.04 1.17
N ALA A 267 23.48 3.01 1.09
CA ALA A 267 22.63 2.77 -0.07
C ALA A 267 21.60 3.90 -0.26
N ALA A 268 20.99 4.37 0.81
CA ALA A 268 20.06 5.51 0.76
C ALA A 268 20.75 6.80 0.31
N LEU A 269 21.97 7.08 0.82
CA LEU A 269 22.78 8.25 0.43
C LEU A 269 23.28 8.21 -1.04
N LYS A 270 23.45 7.01 -1.61
CA LYS A 270 23.75 6.90 -3.06
C LYS A 270 22.57 7.37 -3.93
N LEU A 271 21.34 7.21 -3.45
CA LEU A 271 20.13 7.66 -4.15
C LEU A 271 19.83 9.15 -3.89
N ASP A 272 20.02 9.62 -2.66
CA ASP A 272 19.80 11.01 -2.27
C ASP A 272 20.93 11.52 -1.36
N ARG A 273 21.95 12.11 -2.00
CA ARG A 273 23.13 12.66 -1.31
C ARG A 273 22.83 13.95 -0.53
N SER A 274 21.71 14.59 -0.79
CA SER A 274 21.32 15.86 -0.17
C SER A 274 20.50 15.66 1.11
N ASN A 275 20.11 14.44 1.42
CA ASN A 275 19.24 14.12 2.54
C ASN A 275 19.99 14.19 3.87
N SER A 276 19.94 15.37 4.50
CA SER A 276 20.59 15.63 5.79
C SER A 276 20.09 14.73 6.92
N TRP A 277 18.86 14.24 6.83
CA TRP A 277 18.28 13.34 7.83
C TRP A 277 19.01 11.97 7.86
N ILE A 278 19.44 11.46 6.71
CA ILE A 278 20.18 10.19 6.64
C ILE A 278 21.57 10.32 7.28
N TYR A 279 22.23 11.49 7.12
CA TYR A 279 23.52 11.73 7.77
C TYR A 279 23.45 11.86 9.30
N TYR A 280 22.26 12.15 9.82
CA TYR A 280 22.08 12.28 11.26
C TYR A 280 21.97 10.92 11.95
N HIS A 281 21.52 9.88 11.28
CA HIS A 281 21.36 8.53 11.80
C HIS A 281 22.55 7.64 11.46
#